data_c10ad0a90e1a99759e067ded43e064e1
#
_entry.id   c10ad0a90e1a99759e067ded43e064e1
#
_cell.length_a   1.000
_cell.length_b   1.000
_cell.length_c   1.000
_cell.angle_alpha   90.00
_cell.angle_beta   90.00
_cell.angle_gamma   90.00
#
_symmetry.space_group_name_H-M   'P 1'
#
loop_
_entity.id
_entity.type
_entity.pdbx_description
1 polymer ?
#
loop_
_entity_poly.entity_id
_entity_poly.type
_entity_poly.pdbx_seq_one_letter_code
_entity_poly.pdbx_strand_id
1 'polypeptide(L)'
;LQGNVKTKSIYVLDEIIRLKDTLISKIKLSLFNNEGDFYKVLKDIENKGARDFYTLARLLAVSDEARRGREFERSFIKNLNLMIESVRDYKEISSKLNLSLGSIDLKIGDSRSIELPDNSIDGIITSPPYSIALDYVDNDSHSLEDMGYKLDEIRDDFVGVRGKGREKVDLYNSDMKKSYGEMHRILKPDKYAVIVIGNATYQGQEVKTVEFTIDYMTGLGFKLEKNILKLIFGLYNVMKKENILIFRKIK
;
A
#
# COMPACT_ATOMS: atom_id res chain seq x y z
N LEU A 1 -0.17 -2.83 3.17
CA LEU A 1 -0.81 -4.12 3.45
C LEU A 1 0.23 -5.23 3.70
N GLN A 2 1.20 -5.45 2.80
CA GLN A 2 2.16 -6.55 2.92
C GLN A 2 2.99 -6.52 4.22
N GLY A 3 3.52 -5.37 4.62
CA GLY A 3 4.32 -5.25 5.84
C GLY A 3 3.52 -5.56 7.11
N ASN A 4 2.26 -5.15 7.16
CA ASN A 4 1.39 -5.38 8.31
C ASN A 4 0.96 -6.85 8.44
N VAL A 5 0.60 -7.49 7.31
CA VAL A 5 0.30 -8.93 7.29
C VAL A 5 1.53 -9.71 7.76
N LYS A 6 2.73 -9.35 7.31
CA LYS A 6 3.99 -9.99 7.71
C LYS A 6 4.24 -9.91 9.23
N THR A 7 4.08 -8.73 9.83
CA THR A 7 4.31 -8.55 11.27
C THR A 7 3.27 -9.31 12.12
N LYS A 8 2.00 -9.27 11.74
CA LYS A 8 0.95 -10.03 12.43
C LYS A 8 1.10 -11.54 12.24
N SER A 9 1.60 -11.97 11.08
CA SER A 9 1.76 -13.39 10.76
C SER A 9 2.86 -14.09 11.56
N ILE A 10 3.79 -13.37 12.19
CA ILE A 10 4.78 -13.97 13.11
C ILE A 10 4.09 -14.78 14.21
N TYR A 11 3.00 -14.24 14.77
CA TYR A 11 2.29 -14.85 15.89
C TYR A 11 1.37 -16.01 15.49
N VAL A 12 1.07 -16.14 14.21
CA VAL A 12 0.18 -17.17 13.65
C VAL A 12 0.88 -18.07 12.63
N LEU A 13 2.21 -18.01 12.55
CA LEU A 13 2.99 -18.75 11.55
C LEU A 13 2.77 -20.27 11.64
N ASP A 14 2.71 -20.81 12.84
CA ASP A 14 2.55 -22.26 13.04
C ASP A 14 1.16 -22.72 12.56
N GLU A 15 0.14 -21.92 12.75
CA GLU A 15 -1.21 -22.18 12.24
C GLU A 15 -1.26 -22.06 10.70
N ILE A 16 -0.62 -21.05 10.13
CA ILE A 16 -0.49 -20.91 8.68
C ILE A 16 0.16 -22.14 8.07
N ILE A 17 1.26 -22.64 8.66
CA ILE A 17 1.95 -23.83 8.18
C ILE A 17 1.05 -25.06 8.28
N ARG A 18 0.35 -25.24 9.39
CA ARG A 18 -0.57 -26.36 9.60
C ARG A 18 -1.72 -26.40 8.59
N LEU A 19 -2.29 -25.25 8.25
CA LEU A 19 -3.41 -25.15 7.32
C LEU A 19 -3.00 -25.24 5.85
N LYS A 20 -1.72 -25.04 5.55
CA LYS A 20 -1.20 -24.95 4.18
C LYS A 20 -1.58 -26.15 3.32
N ASP A 21 -1.27 -27.36 3.77
CA ASP A 21 -1.46 -28.57 2.96
C ASP A 21 -2.95 -28.86 2.73
N THR A 22 -3.78 -28.57 3.71
CA THR A 22 -5.24 -28.69 3.57
C THR A 22 -5.79 -27.74 2.52
N LEU A 23 -5.34 -26.47 2.52
CA LEU A 23 -5.77 -25.49 1.54
C LEU A 23 -5.25 -25.81 0.14
N ILE A 24 -3.99 -26.21 -0.01
CA ILE A 24 -3.43 -26.63 -1.30
C ILE A 24 -4.19 -27.84 -1.86
N SER A 25 -4.51 -28.82 -1.02
CA SER A 25 -5.26 -29.98 -1.45
C SER A 25 -6.67 -29.60 -1.95
N LYS A 26 -7.34 -28.69 -1.25
CA LYS A 26 -8.66 -28.18 -1.68
C LYS A 26 -8.56 -27.43 -3.02
N ILE A 27 -7.51 -26.64 -3.25
CA ILE A 27 -7.27 -25.97 -4.53
C ILE A 27 -7.06 -26.98 -5.65
N LYS A 28 -6.19 -27.99 -5.45
CA LYS A 28 -5.90 -29.02 -6.45
C LYS A 28 -7.10 -29.88 -6.83
N LEU A 29 -8.04 -30.07 -5.94
CA LEU A 29 -9.28 -30.79 -6.22
C LEU A 29 -10.29 -29.99 -7.05
N SER A 30 -9.89 -28.85 -7.61
CA SER A 30 -10.75 -27.94 -8.38
C SER A 30 -12.01 -27.49 -7.65
N LEU A 31 -11.98 -27.51 -6.31
CA LEU A 31 -13.09 -27.02 -5.48
C LEU A 31 -13.24 -25.51 -5.53
N PHE A 32 -12.32 -24.82 -6.22
CA PHE A 32 -12.30 -23.37 -6.39
C PHE A 32 -12.50 -22.96 -7.85
N ASN A 33 -13.51 -23.52 -8.50
CA ASN A 33 -13.89 -23.14 -9.86
C ASN A 33 -14.41 -21.70 -9.95
N ASN A 34 -14.69 -21.07 -8.80
CA ASN A 34 -15.06 -19.66 -8.70
C ASN A 34 -14.52 -19.02 -7.42
N GLU A 35 -14.42 -17.68 -7.43
CA GLU A 35 -13.92 -16.86 -6.34
C GLU A 35 -14.64 -17.12 -5.01
N GLY A 36 -15.96 -17.30 -5.07
CA GLY A 36 -16.80 -17.49 -3.88
C GLY A 36 -16.44 -18.72 -3.06
N ASP A 37 -15.92 -19.78 -3.66
CA ASP A 37 -15.59 -21.01 -2.95
C ASP A 37 -14.30 -20.87 -2.14
N PHE A 38 -13.31 -20.14 -2.63
CA PHE A 38 -12.11 -19.85 -1.88
C PHE A 38 -12.43 -19.05 -0.61
N TYR A 39 -13.20 -17.98 -0.73
CA TYR A 39 -13.58 -17.15 0.41
C TYR A 39 -14.48 -17.88 1.41
N LYS A 40 -15.32 -18.83 0.96
CA LYS A 40 -16.06 -19.71 1.87
C LYS A 40 -15.14 -20.54 2.74
N VAL A 41 -14.11 -21.17 2.15
CA VAL A 41 -13.13 -21.95 2.90
C VAL A 41 -12.33 -21.09 3.88
N LEU A 42 -11.99 -19.85 3.50
CA LEU A 42 -11.30 -18.95 4.41
C LEU A 42 -12.13 -18.54 5.62
N LYS A 43 -13.47 -18.49 5.49
CA LYS A 43 -14.36 -18.18 6.63
C LYS A 43 -14.26 -19.21 7.75
N ASP A 44 -13.95 -20.47 7.42
CA ASP A 44 -13.78 -21.54 8.38
C ASP A 44 -12.48 -21.43 9.20
N ILE A 45 -11.55 -20.55 8.81
CA ILE A 45 -10.33 -20.28 9.56
C ILE A 45 -10.66 -19.26 10.65
N GLU A 46 -10.65 -19.67 11.90
CA GLU A 46 -10.98 -18.81 13.04
C GLU A 46 -10.01 -17.62 13.19
N ASN A 47 -8.72 -17.88 13.01
CA ASN A 47 -7.69 -16.88 13.17
C ASN A 47 -7.69 -15.86 12.02
N LYS A 48 -8.04 -14.61 12.34
CA LYS A 48 -8.07 -13.52 11.37
C LYS A 48 -6.72 -13.28 10.68
N GLY A 49 -5.60 -13.39 11.41
CA GLY A 49 -4.27 -13.18 10.84
C GLY A 49 -3.93 -14.24 9.79
N ALA A 50 -4.31 -15.49 10.02
CA ALA A 50 -4.17 -16.56 9.04
C ALA A 50 -5.08 -16.33 7.82
N ARG A 51 -6.34 -15.93 8.04
CA ARG A 51 -7.24 -15.58 6.92
C ARG A 51 -6.65 -14.47 6.05
N ASP A 52 -6.22 -13.37 6.66
CA ASP A 52 -5.63 -12.22 5.94
C ASP A 52 -4.38 -12.67 5.14
N PHE A 53 -3.59 -13.57 5.70
CA PHE A 53 -2.39 -14.12 5.05
C PHE A 53 -2.74 -14.90 3.77
N TYR A 54 -3.71 -15.82 3.85
CA TYR A 54 -4.15 -16.58 2.68
C TYR A 54 -4.89 -15.73 1.66
N THR A 55 -5.67 -14.75 2.10
CA THR A 55 -6.28 -13.76 1.20
C THR A 55 -5.20 -13.02 0.41
N LEU A 56 -4.14 -12.56 1.06
CA LEU A 56 -3.04 -11.89 0.36
C LEU A 56 -2.34 -12.82 -0.64
N ALA A 57 -2.11 -14.09 -0.29
CA ALA A 57 -1.53 -15.07 -1.21
C ALA A 57 -2.40 -15.27 -2.46
N ARG A 58 -3.76 -15.30 -2.29
CA ARG A 58 -4.71 -15.34 -3.39
C ARG A 58 -4.60 -14.11 -4.29
N LEU A 59 -4.66 -12.90 -3.71
CA LEU A 59 -4.58 -11.66 -4.49
C LEU A 59 -3.27 -11.55 -5.30
N LEU A 60 -2.16 -12.05 -4.76
CA LEU A 60 -0.90 -12.15 -5.49
C LEU A 60 -0.99 -13.13 -6.67
N ALA A 61 -1.71 -14.24 -6.51
CA ALA A 61 -1.90 -15.21 -7.58
C ALA A 61 -2.83 -14.66 -8.68
N VAL A 62 -3.93 -14.02 -8.32
CA VAL A 62 -4.84 -13.31 -9.24
C VAL A 62 -4.06 -12.25 -10.04
N SER A 63 -3.20 -11.49 -9.36
CA SER A 63 -2.34 -10.50 -10.03
C SER A 63 -1.32 -11.15 -10.99
N ASP A 64 -0.72 -12.28 -10.63
CA ASP A 64 0.20 -13.00 -11.51
C ASP A 64 -0.52 -13.58 -12.74
N GLU A 65 -1.74 -14.06 -12.58
CA GLU A 65 -2.58 -14.55 -13.68
C GLU A 65 -2.97 -13.41 -14.62
N ALA A 66 -3.59 -12.36 -14.09
CA ALA A 66 -4.08 -11.24 -14.88
C ALA A 66 -2.97 -10.48 -15.64
N ARG A 67 -1.82 -10.26 -14.99
CA ARG A 67 -0.73 -9.43 -15.56
C ARG A 67 0.31 -10.22 -16.34
N ARG A 68 0.47 -11.51 -16.06
CA ARG A 68 1.58 -12.32 -16.57
C ARG A 68 1.14 -13.61 -17.25
N GLY A 69 -0.19 -13.87 -17.29
CA GLY A 69 -0.75 -15.10 -17.87
C GLY A 69 -0.28 -16.36 -17.14
N ARG A 70 0.06 -16.28 -15.87
CA ARG A 70 0.50 -17.44 -15.09
C ARG A 70 -0.71 -18.20 -14.58
N GLU A 71 -0.55 -19.53 -14.49
CA GLU A 71 -1.57 -20.38 -13.90
C GLU A 71 -1.79 -20.03 -12.42
N PHE A 72 -3.05 -19.88 -12.02
CA PHE A 72 -3.43 -19.46 -10.67
C PHE A 72 -2.90 -20.39 -9.58
N GLU A 73 -3.10 -21.71 -9.69
CA GLU A 73 -2.68 -22.67 -8.67
C GLU A 73 -1.18 -22.61 -8.42
N ARG A 74 -0.39 -22.63 -9.49
CA ARG A 74 1.07 -22.56 -9.43
C ARG A 74 1.54 -21.24 -8.79
N SER A 75 0.90 -20.14 -9.15
CA SER A 75 1.20 -18.81 -8.60
C SER A 75 0.83 -18.72 -7.13
N PHE A 76 -0.33 -19.26 -6.75
CA PHE A 76 -0.76 -19.30 -5.35
C PHE A 76 0.23 -20.06 -4.47
N ILE A 77 0.58 -21.30 -4.85
CA ILE A 77 1.52 -22.14 -4.09
C ILE A 77 2.88 -21.45 -3.98
N LYS A 78 3.38 -20.88 -5.07
CA LYS A 78 4.65 -20.15 -5.09
C LYS A 78 4.63 -18.96 -4.15
N ASN A 79 3.63 -18.10 -4.27
CA ASN A 79 3.52 -16.88 -3.47
C ASN A 79 3.32 -17.21 -1.98
N LEU A 80 2.52 -18.23 -1.69
CA LEU A 80 2.32 -18.73 -0.33
C LEU A 80 3.64 -19.18 0.32
N ASN A 81 4.45 -19.96 -0.39
CA ASN A 81 5.75 -20.42 0.11
C ASN A 81 6.70 -19.23 0.36
N LEU A 82 6.81 -18.30 -0.59
CA LEU A 82 7.64 -17.10 -0.44
C LEU A 82 7.21 -16.24 0.75
N MET A 83 5.90 -16.11 0.97
CA MET A 83 5.37 -15.39 2.12
C MET A 83 5.71 -16.08 3.43
N ILE A 84 5.59 -17.42 3.51
CA ILE A 84 5.94 -18.20 4.69
C ILE A 84 7.45 -18.06 5.01
N GLU A 85 8.31 -18.21 4.01
CA GLU A 85 9.76 -18.02 4.17
C GLU A 85 10.06 -16.60 4.69
N SER A 86 9.48 -15.59 4.09
CA SER A 86 9.67 -14.20 4.50
C SER A 86 9.24 -13.93 5.95
N VAL A 87 8.19 -14.59 6.45
CA VAL A 87 7.77 -14.47 7.86
C VAL A 87 8.71 -15.23 8.78
N ARG A 88 9.19 -16.40 8.36
CA ARG A 88 10.19 -17.18 9.09
C ARG A 88 11.48 -16.38 9.30
N ASP A 89 12.04 -15.85 8.22
CA ASP A 89 13.24 -15.02 8.26
C ASP A 89 13.08 -13.84 9.20
N TYR A 90 11.93 -13.16 9.11
CA TYR A 90 11.64 -12.03 9.97
C TYR A 90 11.54 -12.44 11.46
N LYS A 91 10.90 -13.57 11.76
CA LYS A 91 10.81 -14.15 13.11
C LYS A 91 12.21 -14.49 13.65
N GLU A 92 13.02 -15.14 12.83
CA GLU A 92 14.40 -15.54 13.19
C GLU A 92 15.28 -14.31 13.46
N ILE A 93 15.30 -13.33 12.56
CA ILE A 93 16.09 -12.10 12.71
C ILE A 93 15.63 -11.32 13.94
N SER A 94 14.33 -11.16 14.13
CA SER A 94 13.77 -10.46 15.29
C SER A 94 14.18 -11.10 16.60
N SER A 95 14.17 -12.44 16.65
CA SER A 95 14.61 -13.21 17.83
C SER A 95 16.11 -13.10 18.06
N LYS A 96 16.93 -13.27 17.01
CA LYS A 96 18.39 -13.17 17.11
C LYS A 96 18.86 -11.79 17.58
N LEU A 97 18.20 -10.74 17.14
CA LEU A 97 18.54 -9.35 17.48
C LEU A 97 17.79 -8.87 18.73
N ASN A 98 16.99 -9.71 19.36
CA ASN A 98 16.15 -9.36 20.51
C ASN A 98 15.34 -8.07 20.29
N LEU A 99 14.72 -7.95 19.09
CA LEU A 99 13.97 -6.74 18.72
C LEU A 99 12.63 -6.70 19.45
N SER A 100 12.37 -5.58 20.10
CA SER A 100 11.03 -5.25 20.56
C SER A 100 10.22 -4.73 19.37
N LEU A 101 9.22 -5.53 18.94
CA LEU A 101 8.34 -5.13 17.84
C LEU A 101 7.27 -4.18 18.36
N GLY A 102 7.04 -3.08 17.62
CA GLY A 102 5.96 -2.15 17.92
C GLY A 102 4.57 -2.75 17.66
N SER A 103 3.55 -2.15 18.26
CA SER A 103 2.17 -2.47 17.93
C SER A 103 1.75 -1.82 16.61
N ILE A 104 0.83 -2.47 15.91
CA ILE A 104 0.27 -1.97 14.63
C ILE A 104 -1.23 -1.85 14.77
N ASP A 105 -1.75 -0.64 14.55
CA ASP A 105 -3.18 -0.37 14.37
C ASP A 105 -3.43 0.01 12.92
N LEU A 106 -4.08 -0.89 12.16
CA LEU A 106 -4.37 -0.69 10.74
C LEU A 106 -5.82 -0.29 10.56
N LYS A 107 -6.01 0.87 9.95
CA LYS A 107 -7.34 1.41 9.61
C LYS A 107 -7.42 1.75 8.13
N ILE A 108 -8.61 1.59 7.57
CA ILE A 108 -8.99 2.19 6.31
C ILE A 108 -9.52 3.57 6.63
N GLY A 109 -9.04 4.59 5.93
CA GLY A 109 -9.47 5.97 6.16
C GLY A 109 -9.12 6.88 4.99
N ASP A 110 -9.66 8.08 5.04
CA ASP A 110 -9.37 9.13 4.07
C ASP A 110 -8.24 10.02 4.59
N SER A 111 -7.17 10.14 3.82
CA SER A 111 -6.04 11.01 4.16
C SER A 111 -6.40 12.51 4.17
N ARG A 112 -7.53 12.87 3.57
CA ARG A 112 -8.06 14.25 3.54
C ARG A 112 -8.84 14.61 4.81
N SER A 113 -9.13 13.60 5.67
CA SER A 113 -9.85 13.75 6.95
C SER A 113 -9.43 12.63 7.90
N ILE A 114 -8.37 12.83 8.66
CA ILE A 114 -7.77 11.79 9.51
C ILE A 114 -8.40 11.84 10.91
N GLU A 115 -8.94 10.72 11.37
CA GLU A 115 -9.56 10.58 12.69
C GLU A 115 -8.53 10.47 13.83
N LEU A 116 -7.68 11.48 13.95
CA LEU A 116 -6.69 11.60 15.03
C LEU A 116 -6.72 13.01 15.60
N PRO A 117 -6.44 13.16 16.92
CA PRO A 117 -6.34 14.49 17.54
C PRO A 117 -5.21 15.33 16.95
N ASP A 118 -5.33 16.64 17.10
CA ASP A 118 -4.26 17.58 16.78
C ASP A 118 -3.00 17.28 17.58
N ASN A 119 -1.84 17.43 16.98
CA ASN A 119 -0.52 17.26 17.61
C ASN A 119 -0.40 15.93 18.40
N SER A 120 -0.90 14.81 17.82
CA SER A 120 -0.91 13.50 18.48
C SER A 120 0.20 12.56 17.98
N ILE A 121 0.77 12.81 16.78
CA ILE A 121 1.69 11.91 16.08
C ILE A 121 3.13 12.39 16.21
N ASP A 122 4.06 11.47 16.48
CA ASP A 122 5.49 11.74 16.61
C ASP A 122 6.28 11.68 15.30
N GLY A 123 5.69 11.18 14.22
CA GLY A 123 6.31 11.13 12.91
C GLY A 123 5.36 10.62 11.83
N ILE A 124 5.55 11.06 10.60
CA ILE A 124 4.78 10.63 9.43
C ILE A 124 5.76 10.13 8.37
N ILE A 125 5.47 8.97 7.80
CA ILE A 125 6.15 8.45 6.60
C ILE A 125 5.07 8.05 5.60
N THR A 126 5.12 8.63 4.41
CA THR A 126 4.12 8.37 3.38
C THR A 126 4.72 8.40 1.97
N SER A 127 4.11 7.63 1.07
CA SER A 127 4.29 7.72 -0.37
C SER A 127 2.92 7.92 -0.99
N PRO A 128 2.48 9.16 -1.18
CA PRO A 128 1.16 9.44 -1.76
C PRO A 128 1.11 8.99 -3.23
N PRO A 129 -0.08 8.91 -3.84
CA PRO A 129 -0.18 8.67 -5.27
C PRO A 129 0.65 9.70 -6.05
N TYR A 130 1.34 9.24 -7.12
CA TYR A 130 2.20 10.12 -7.91
C TYR A 130 1.40 10.87 -8.98
N SER A 131 0.55 11.77 -8.54
CA SER A 131 -0.34 12.54 -9.39
C SER A 131 -1.08 11.62 -10.39
N ILE A 132 -0.91 11.90 -11.69
CA ILE A 132 -1.56 11.17 -12.79
C ILE A 132 -0.65 10.12 -13.44
N ALA A 133 0.50 9.81 -12.82
CA ALA A 133 1.49 8.89 -13.40
C ALA A 133 0.97 7.45 -13.52
N LEU A 134 0.09 7.05 -12.63
CA LEU A 134 -0.47 5.71 -12.56
C LEU A 134 -1.95 5.74 -12.21
N ASP A 135 -2.76 5.03 -12.98
CA ASP A 135 -4.15 4.75 -12.59
C ASP A 135 -4.16 3.54 -11.65
N TYR A 136 -4.20 3.82 -10.34
CA TYR A 136 -4.12 2.80 -9.31
C TYR A 136 -5.33 1.86 -9.30
N VAL A 137 -6.50 2.36 -9.71
CA VAL A 137 -7.73 1.55 -9.77
C VAL A 137 -7.65 0.56 -10.94
N ASP A 138 -7.26 1.02 -12.13
CA ASP A 138 -7.06 0.12 -13.28
C ASP A 138 -5.90 -0.85 -13.04
N ASN A 139 -4.83 -0.36 -12.42
CA ASN A 139 -3.65 -1.17 -12.15
C ASN A 139 -3.96 -2.36 -11.22
N ASP A 140 -4.87 -2.21 -10.28
CA ASP A 140 -5.22 -3.23 -9.30
C ASP A 140 -6.66 -3.76 -9.48
N SER A 141 -7.30 -3.45 -10.64
CA SER A 141 -8.69 -3.80 -10.95
C SER A 141 -9.01 -5.28 -10.72
N HIS A 142 -8.16 -6.18 -11.22
CA HIS A 142 -8.31 -7.62 -11.06
C HIS A 142 -8.36 -8.07 -9.58
N SER A 143 -7.60 -7.43 -8.70
CA SER A 143 -7.61 -7.73 -7.27
C SER A 143 -8.82 -7.10 -6.56
N LEU A 144 -9.23 -5.90 -6.98
CA LEU A 144 -10.40 -5.23 -6.44
C LEU A 144 -11.68 -5.97 -6.82
N GLU A 145 -11.79 -6.43 -8.07
CA GLU A 145 -12.91 -7.24 -8.56
C GLU A 145 -12.97 -8.61 -7.86
N ASP A 146 -11.83 -9.28 -7.67
CA ASP A 146 -11.74 -10.54 -6.90
C ASP A 146 -12.21 -10.37 -5.45
N MET A 147 -12.06 -9.19 -4.88
CA MET A 147 -12.59 -8.84 -3.56
C MET A 147 -14.06 -8.39 -3.58
N GLY A 148 -14.70 -8.30 -4.74
CA GLY A 148 -16.09 -7.90 -4.91
C GLY A 148 -16.33 -6.38 -4.88
N TYR A 149 -15.29 -5.57 -5.07
CA TYR A 149 -15.42 -4.12 -5.17
C TYR A 149 -15.87 -3.67 -6.55
N LYS A 150 -16.66 -2.62 -6.62
CA LYS A 150 -17.02 -1.94 -7.85
C LYS A 150 -15.99 -0.84 -8.14
N LEU A 151 -15.32 -0.94 -9.27
CA LEU A 151 -14.21 -0.05 -9.64
C LEU A 151 -14.66 1.41 -9.75
N ASP A 152 -15.85 1.66 -10.29
CA ASP A 152 -16.38 3.03 -10.46
C ASP A 152 -16.59 3.71 -9.11
N GLU A 153 -17.14 3.01 -8.11
CA GLU A 153 -17.35 3.54 -6.75
C GLU A 153 -16.02 3.93 -6.08
N ILE A 154 -14.96 3.11 -6.29
CA ILE A 154 -13.62 3.42 -5.78
C ILE A 154 -13.02 4.62 -6.54
N ARG A 155 -13.17 4.63 -7.87
CA ARG A 155 -12.58 5.65 -8.74
C ARG A 155 -13.09 7.04 -8.41
N ASP A 156 -14.36 7.18 -8.07
CA ASP A 156 -15.00 8.47 -7.80
C ASP A 156 -14.45 9.20 -6.56
N ASP A 157 -13.82 8.47 -5.65
CA ASP A 157 -13.25 9.04 -4.41
C ASP A 157 -11.71 8.90 -4.30
N PHE A 158 -11.07 8.14 -5.19
CA PHE A 158 -9.64 7.84 -5.06
C PHE A 158 -8.75 9.02 -5.48
N VAL A 159 -7.85 9.44 -4.58
CA VAL A 159 -6.89 10.52 -4.85
C VAL A 159 -5.97 10.18 -6.03
N GLY A 160 -5.88 11.06 -7.02
CA GLY A 160 -5.01 10.90 -8.19
C GLY A 160 -5.63 10.14 -9.37
N VAL A 161 -6.88 9.64 -9.23
CA VAL A 161 -7.57 8.90 -10.31
C VAL A 161 -8.77 9.66 -10.87
N ARG A 162 -9.39 10.50 -10.05
CA ARG A 162 -10.61 11.26 -10.40
C ARG A 162 -10.40 12.24 -11.55
N GLY A 163 -11.48 12.50 -12.30
CA GLY A 163 -11.53 13.48 -13.39
C GLY A 163 -10.93 12.99 -14.70
N LYS A 164 -10.92 13.86 -15.69
CA LYS A 164 -10.39 13.57 -17.04
C LYS A 164 -9.42 14.66 -17.49
N GLY A 165 -8.45 14.27 -18.29
CA GLY A 165 -7.51 15.22 -18.89
C GLY A 165 -6.76 16.06 -17.83
N ARG A 166 -6.67 17.37 -18.03
CA ARG A 166 -5.96 18.29 -17.15
C ARG A 166 -6.64 18.48 -15.79
N GLU A 167 -7.96 18.32 -15.73
CA GLU A 167 -8.72 18.36 -14.47
C GLU A 167 -8.20 17.37 -13.42
N LYS A 168 -7.68 16.22 -13.85
CA LYS A 168 -7.05 15.24 -12.92
C LYS A 168 -5.95 15.87 -12.07
N VAL A 169 -5.13 16.75 -12.65
CA VAL A 169 -4.03 17.41 -11.93
C VAL A 169 -4.58 18.39 -10.90
N ASP A 170 -5.61 19.14 -11.25
CA ASP A 170 -6.22 20.13 -10.34
C ASP A 170 -6.93 19.43 -9.17
N LEU A 171 -7.65 18.34 -9.43
CA LEU A 171 -8.28 17.51 -8.40
C LEU A 171 -7.24 16.87 -7.49
N TYR A 172 -6.17 16.30 -8.06
CA TYR A 172 -5.07 15.76 -7.29
C TYR A 172 -4.45 16.81 -6.36
N ASN A 173 -4.10 17.98 -6.89
CA ASN A 173 -3.52 19.06 -6.10
C ASN A 173 -4.46 19.52 -4.99
N SER A 174 -5.77 19.60 -5.27
CA SER A 174 -6.78 19.95 -4.27
C SER A 174 -6.85 18.92 -3.13
N ASP A 175 -6.85 17.63 -3.46
CA ASP A 175 -6.86 16.55 -2.46
C ASP A 175 -5.57 16.50 -1.65
N MET A 176 -4.42 16.65 -2.31
CA MET A 176 -3.14 16.68 -1.62
C MET A 176 -2.99 17.86 -0.68
N LYS A 177 -3.55 19.05 -1.02
CA LYS A 177 -3.60 20.18 -0.10
C LYS A 177 -4.33 19.83 1.19
N LYS A 178 -5.48 19.16 1.10
CA LYS A 178 -6.22 18.70 2.28
C LYS A 178 -5.40 17.69 3.07
N SER A 179 -4.84 16.69 2.40
CA SER A 179 -4.02 15.65 3.06
C SER A 179 -2.79 16.24 3.76
N TYR A 180 -2.09 17.18 3.14
CA TYR A 180 -0.97 17.88 3.77
C TYR A 180 -1.40 18.76 4.95
N GLY A 181 -2.59 19.38 4.87
CA GLY A 181 -3.19 20.09 5.99
C GLY A 181 -3.46 19.16 7.19
N GLU A 182 -4.00 17.97 6.94
CA GLU A 182 -4.21 16.96 7.97
C GLU A 182 -2.88 16.45 8.55
N MET A 183 -1.87 16.21 7.73
CA MET A 183 -0.53 15.86 8.21
C MET A 183 0.03 16.94 9.13
N HIS A 184 -0.15 18.23 8.77
CA HIS A 184 0.26 19.33 9.63
C HIS A 184 -0.52 19.35 10.93
N ARG A 185 -1.84 19.18 10.88
CA ARG A 185 -2.71 19.20 12.05
C ARG A 185 -2.34 18.13 13.08
N ILE A 186 -2.16 16.87 12.63
CA ILE A 186 -1.92 15.73 13.54
C ILE A 186 -0.48 15.60 14.02
N LEU A 187 0.51 16.09 13.26
CA LEU A 187 1.92 15.99 13.63
C LEU A 187 2.26 16.97 14.77
N LYS A 188 2.94 16.50 15.79
CA LYS A 188 3.44 17.34 16.87
C LYS A 188 4.46 18.38 16.39
N PRO A 189 4.57 19.55 17.03
CA PRO A 189 5.66 20.51 16.75
C PRO A 189 7.05 19.86 16.86
N ASP A 190 7.99 20.33 16.06
CA ASP A 190 9.36 19.83 15.95
C ASP A 190 9.53 18.36 15.51
N LYS A 191 8.44 17.71 15.08
CA LYS A 191 8.48 16.36 14.53
C LYS A 191 8.56 16.36 13.01
N TYR A 192 8.85 15.18 12.45
CA TYR A 192 9.20 15.02 11.04
C TYR A 192 8.11 14.34 10.23
N ALA A 193 7.92 14.85 9.01
CA ALA A 193 7.16 14.17 7.95
C ALA A 193 8.13 13.83 6.82
N VAL A 194 8.13 12.55 6.42
CA VAL A 194 8.92 12.03 5.29
C VAL A 194 7.97 11.67 4.17
N ILE A 195 8.14 12.30 3.01
CA ILE A 195 7.30 12.11 1.83
C ILE A 195 8.16 11.56 0.70
N VAL A 196 7.83 10.37 0.19
CA VAL A 196 8.45 9.81 -1.01
C VAL A 196 7.54 10.09 -2.20
N ILE A 197 8.01 10.91 -3.15
CA ILE A 197 7.20 11.38 -4.28
C ILE A 197 8.07 11.64 -5.51
N GLY A 198 7.49 11.55 -6.70
CA GLY A 198 8.13 11.86 -7.96
C GLY A 198 7.28 12.74 -8.86
N ASN A 199 7.92 13.40 -9.81
CA ASN A 199 7.22 14.11 -10.87
C ASN A 199 6.58 13.11 -11.85
N ALA A 200 5.41 13.44 -12.36
CA ALA A 200 4.71 12.69 -13.38
C ALA A 200 4.93 13.31 -14.78
N THR A 201 4.70 12.55 -15.83
CA THR A 201 4.64 13.06 -17.20
C THR A 201 3.24 12.90 -17.74
N TYR A 202 2.65 13.96 -18.23
CA TYR A 202 1.34 13.96 -18.88
C TYR A 202 1.42 14.62 -20.26
N GLN A 203 1.03 13.87 -21.29
CA GLN A 203 1.08 14.34 -22.69
C GLN A 203 2.44 14.96 -23.08
N GLY A 204 3.53 14.35 -22.62
CA GLY A 204 4.89 14.80 -22.89
C GLY A 204 5.36 15.98 -22.03
N GLN A 205 4.53 16.51 -21.14
CA GLN A 205 4.89 17.60 -20.21
C GLN A 205 5.09 17.06 -18.80
N GLU A 206 6.11 17.58 -18.10
CA GLU A 206 6.36 17.22 -16.70
C GLU A 206 5.35 17.94 -15.80
N VAL A 207 4.68 17.15 -14.95
CA VAL A 207 3.86 17.66 -13.84
C VAL A 207 4.76 17.76 -12.61
N LYS A 208 5.00 19.00 -12.19
CA LYS A 208 5.95 19.35 -11.11
C LYS A 208 5.37 19.06 -9.73
N THR A 209 5.10 17.78 -9.45
CA THR A 209 4.48 17.34 -8.18
C THR A 209 5.41 17.55 -6.99
N VAL A 210 6.72 17.39 -7.18
CA VAL A 210 7.73 17.58 -6.13
C VAL A 210 7.78 19.03 -5.70
N GLU A 211 7.88 19.95 -6.65
CA GLU A 211 7.91 21.41 -6.41
C GLU A 211 6.62 21.87 -5.74
N PHE A 212 5.47 21.44 -6.24
CA PHE A 212 4.17 21.71 -5.62
C PHE A 212 4.13 21.27 -4.16
N THR A 213 4.64 20.06 -3.86
CA THR A 213 4.68 19.52 -2.49
C THR A 213 5.56 20.37 -1.59
N ILE A 214 6.76 20.76 -2.05
CA ILE A 214 7.69 21.57 -1.29
C ILE A 214 7.09 22.94 -0.96
N ASP A 215 6.56 23.61 -1.97
CA ASP A 215 5.98 24.96 -1.84
C ASP A 215 4.78 24.96 -0.88
N TYR A 216 3.87 24.01 -1.05
CA TYR A 216 2.68 23.95 -0.22
C TYR A 216 2.98 23.57 1.23
N MET A 217 3.82 22.55 1.47
CA MET A 217 4.22 22.12 2.81
C MET A 217 4.97 23.26 3.54
N THR A 218 5.83 23.97 2.84
CA THR A 218 6.53 25.14 3.41
C THR A 218 5.55 26.25 3.79
N GLY A 219 4.56 26.50 2.95
CA GLY A 219 3.47 27.46 3.23
C GLY A 219 2.63 27.09 4.44
N LEU A 220 2.46 25.79 4.76
CA LEU A 220 1.77 25.31 5.95
C LEU A 220 2.57 25.47 7.26
N GLY A 221 3.85 25.77 7.21
CA GLY A 221 4.69 25.90 8.40
C GLY A 221 5.65 24.72 8.63
N PHE A 222 5.92 23.95 7.59
CA PHE A 222 7.02 22.99 7.60
C PHE A 222 8.30 23.64 7.07
N LYS A 223 9.44 23.18 7.56
CA LYS A 223 10.75 23.44 6.99
C LYS A 223 11.25 22.21 6.25
N LEU A 224 11.63 22.36 4.99
CA LEU A 224 12.33 21.31 4.27
C LEU A 224 13.75 21.17 4.80
N GLU A 225 14.05 20.06 5.46
CA GLU A 225 15.38 19.79 6.00
C GLU A 225 16.26 19.05 4.99
N LYS A 226 15.68 18.12 4.20
CA LYS A 226 16.42 17.39 3.16
C LYS A 226 15.51 17.06 1.97
N ASN A 227 16.10 17.11 0.78
CA ASN A 227 15.57 16.58 -0.46
C ASN A 227 16.59 15.60 -1.03
N ILE A 228 16.33 14.31 -0.95
CA ILE A 228 17.23 13.25 -1.39
C ILE A 228 16.69 12.68 -2.70
N LEU A 229 17.47 12.81 -3.77
CA LEU A 229 17.13 12.22 -5.05
C LEU A 229 17.47 10.73 -5.05
N LYS A 230 16.48 9.89 -5.31
CA LYS A 230 16.62 8.44 -5.47
C LYS A 230 16.41 8.05 -6.95
N LEU A 231 17.40 7.41 -7.54
CA LEU A 231 17.26 6.82 -8.87
C LEU A 231 16.49 5.50 -8.76
N ILE A 232 15.52 5.32 -9.64
CA ILE A 232 14.74 4.08 -9.73
C ILE A 232 15.24 3.30 -10.94
N PHE A 233 15.66 2.07 -10.69
CA PHE A 233 16.01 1.10 -11.73
C PHE A 233 14.88 0.07 -11.78
N GLY A 234 13.99 0.16 -12.77
CA GLY A 234 12.86 -0.75 -12.90
C GLY A 234 12.53 -1.07 -14.34
N LEU A 235 11.87 -2.21 -14.55
CA LEU A 235 11.46 -2.74 -15.85
C LEU A 235 10.43 -1.87 -16.59
N TYR A 236 9.71 -1.01 -15.88
CA TYR A 236 8.69 -0.13 -16.42
C TYR A 236 9.15 1.33 -16.27
N ASN A 237 9.74 1.89 -17.30
CA ASN A 237 10.35 3.23 -17.35
C ASN A 237 9.36 4.43 -17.18
N VAL A 238 8.29 4.30 -16.38
CA VAL A 238 7.31 5.37 -16.19
C VAL A 238 7.87 6.46 -15.27
N MET A 239 8.70 6.11 -14.30
CA MET A 239 9.43 7.05 -13.45
C MET A 239 10.89 6.65 -13.30
N LYS A 240 11.78 7.61 -13.53
CA LYS A 240 13.24 7.41 -13.41
C LYS A 240 13.81 7.92 -12.10
N LYS A 241 13.09 8.76 -11.40
CA LYS A 241 13.55 9.47 -10.20
C LYS A 241 12.44 9.63 -9.20
N GLU A 242 12.76 9.44 -7.93
CA GLU A 242 11.92 9.78 -6.77
C GLU A 242 12.69 10.74 -5.87
N ASN A 243 11.96 11.56 -5.15
CA ASN A 243 12.47 12.43 -4.13
C ASN A 243 12.00 11.92 -2.75
N ILE A 244 12.93 11.85 -1.81
CA ILE A 244 12.62 11.65 -0.40
C ILE A 244 12.73 13.02 0.25
N LEU A 245 11.56 13.61 0.54
CA LEU A 245 11.45 14.93 1.15
C LEU A 245 11.30 14.76 2.65
N ILE A 246 12.19 15.35 3.42
CA ILE A 246 12.16 15.32 4.88
C ILE A 246 11.82 16.72 5.36
N PHE A 247 10.64 16.85 5.95
CA PHE A 247 10.12 18.08 6.51
C PHE A 247 10.10 18.03 8.02
N ARG A 248 10.35 19.17 8.69
CA ARG A 248 10.13 19.35 10.11
C ARG A 248 9.03 20.38 10.33
N LYS A 249 8.02 20.06 11.15
CA LYS A 249 6.97 21.01 11.52
C LYS A 249 7.57 22.08 12.45
N ILE A 250 7.44 23.37 12.07
CA ILE A 250 8.00 24.49 12.86
C ILE A 250 6.90 25.20 13.67
N LYS A 251 5.67 25.24 13.15
CA LYS A 251 4.55 25.94 13.76
C LYS A 251 3.37 25.01 13.94
#